data_7ea5709a8fda49c5ed379222ff97f597
#
_entry.id   7ea5709a8fda49c5ed379222ff97f597
#
_cell.length_a   1.000
_cell.length_b   1.000
_cell.length_c   1.000
_cell.angle_alpha   90.00
_cell.angle_beta   90.00
_cell.angle_gamma   90.00
#
_symmetry.space_group_name_H-M   'P 1'
#
loop_
_entity.id
_entity.type
_entity.pdbx_description
1 polymer ?
#
loop_
_entity_poly.entity_id
_entity_poly.type
_entity_poly.pdbx_seq_one_letter_code
_entity_poly.pdbx_strand_id
1 'polypeptide(L)'
;MQNRYIITTTINNPTDAIHKFDNMSDWKLIVVGDKKTPSNYNLRNGIYLSPEDQENYDKDLSDAIGWNCIQRRNFGLLKAHQLDADIIATIDDDNIPFDNWGKNLLVSKNVDLDYYETDEIVFDPISVTNHNNLWHR
;
A
#
# COMPACT_ATOMS: atom_id res chain seq x y z
N MET A 1 16.86 3.68 12.93
CA MET A 1 15.55 4.19 12.46
C MET A 1 14.94 3.09 11.60
N GLN A 2 13.67 2.77 11.73
CA GLN A 2 13.04 1.71 10.92
C GLN A 2 12.85 2.19 9.47
N ASN A 3 13.21 1.34 8.51
CA ASN A 3 12.94 1.57 7.09
C ASN A 3 11.47 1.19 6.79
N ARG A 4 10.64 2.18 6.54
CA ARG A 4 9.20 2.01 6.33
C ARG A 4 8.84 2.35 4.91
N TYR A 5 8.12 1.44 4.24
CA TYR A 5 7.69 1.62 2.87
C TYR A 5 6.17 1.48 2.74
N ILE A 6 5.60 2.31 1.88
CA ILE A 6 4.22 2.23 1.45
C ILE A 6 4.22 1.77 0.00
N ILE A 7 3.41 0.78 -0.33
CA ILE A 7 3.33 0.23 -1.68
C ILE A 7 1.91 0.35 -2.20
N THR A 8 1.79 0.84 -3.41
CA THR A 8 0.54 0.86 -4.16
C THR A 8 0.76 0.56 -5.64
N THR A 9 -0.30 0.16 -6.31
CA THR A 9 -0.37 0.11 -7.78
C THR A 9 -1.30 1.21 -8.27
N THR A 10 -1.08 1.71 -9.47
CA THR A 10 -1.97 2.70 -10.08
C THR A 10 -2.01 2.58 -11.59
N ILE A 11 -3.14 3.02 -12.16
CA ILE A 11 -3.31 3.26 -13.60
C ILE A 11 -3.66 4.73 -13.88
N ASN A 12 -3.68 5.55 -12.84
CA ASN A 12 -4.11 6.95 -12.86
C ASN A 12 -2.91 7.89 -12.80
N ASN A 13 -3.14 9.19 -13.02
CA ASN A 13 -2.21 10.23 -12.60
C ASN A 13 -2.06 10.22 -11.07
N PRO A 14 -0.98 10.82 -10.51
CA PRO A 14 -0.86 10.97 -9.07
C PRO A 14 -2.11 11.63 -8.47
N THR A 15 -2.77 10.91 -7.56
CA THR A 15 -3.96 11.36 -6.84
C THR A 15 -3.57 12.21 -5.63
N ASP A 16 -4.54 12.86 -5.00
CA ASP A 16 -4.32 13.58 -3.72
C ASP A 16 -3.80 12.64 -2.63
N ALA A 17 -4.27 11.39 -2.62
CA ALA A 17 -3.77 10.36 -1.70
C ALA A 17 -2.28 10.09 -1.94
N ILE A 18 -1.88 9.86 -3.18
CA ILE A 18 -0.49 9.65 -3.57
C ILE A 18 0.38 10.85 -3.18
N HIS A 19 -0.05 12.08 -3.44
CA HIS A 19 0.70 13.26 -3.03
C HIS A 19 0.87 13.37 -1.51
N LYS A 20 -0.15 13.01 -0.73
CA LYS A 20 -0.05 13.00 0.74
C LYS A 20 0.94 11.95 1.23
N PHE A 21 0.88 10.73 0.71
CA PHE A 21 1.82 9.66 1.07
C PHE A 21 3.26 9.97 0.62
N ASP A 22 3.45 10.55 -0.56
CA ASP A 22 4.77 10.93 -1.10
C ASP A 22 5.44 12.04 -0.27
N ASN A 23 4.66 12.86 0.45
CA ASN A 23 5.17 13.91 1.32
C ASN A 23 5.43 13.46 2.78
N MET A 24 5.18 12.20 3.13
CA MET A 24 5.45 11.70 4.48
C MET A 24 6.96 11.58 4.74
N SER A 25 7.42 12.11 5.88
CA SER A 25 8.84 12.07 6.27
C SER A 25 9.30 10.71 6.79
N ASP A 26 8.38 9.96 7.41
CA ASP A 26 8.69 8.71 8.12
C ASP A 26 8.46 7.46 7.28
N TRP A 27 7.96 7.65 6.06
CA TRP A 27 7.66 6.59 5.11
C TRP A 27 8.16 6.94 3.72
N LYS A 28 8.59 5.95 2.98
CA LYS A 28 8.89 6.07 1.55
C LYS A 28 7.82 5.39 0.72
N LEU A 29 7.28 6.10 -0.26
CA LEU A 29 6.28 5.58 -1.18
C LEU A 29 6.94 4.85 -2.34
N ILE A 30 6.43 3.67 -2.69
CA ILE A 30 6.73 2.95 -3.92
C ILE A 30 5.42 2.79 -4.69
N VAL A 31 5.36 3.39 -5.86
CA VAL A 31 4.22 3.27 -6.78
C VAL A 31 4.61 2.37 -7.92
N VAL A 32 3.84 1.31 -8.12
CA VAL A 32 4.03 0.37 -9.23
C VAL A 32 3.04 0.72 -10.32
N GLY A 33 3.54 1.15 -11.46
CA GLY A 33 2.73 1.47 -12.63
C GLY A 33 2.26 0.24 -13.39
N ASP A 34 1.32 0.46 -14.28
CA ASP A 34 0.85 -0.51 -15.26
C ASP A 34 0.89 0.12 -16.66
N LYS A 35 0.60 -0.63 -17.71
CA LYS A 35 0.60 -0.13 -19.11
C LYS A 35 -0.36 1.03 -19.34
N LYS A 36 -1.36 1.20 -18.48
CA LYS A 36 -2.31 2.32 -18.52
C LYS A 36 -1.84 3.54 -17.72
N THR A 37 -0.84 3.39 -16.87
CA THR A 37 -0.31 4.50 -16.08
C THR A 37 0.34 5.53 -17.01
N PRO A 38 0.10 6.83 -16.82
CA PRO A 38 0.73 7.86 -17.64
C PRO A 38 2.26 7.77 -17.63
N SER A 39 2.88 7.92 -18.81
CA SER A 39 4.34 7.79 -18.98
C SER A 39 5.14 8.88 -18.26
N ASN A 40 4.51 10.01 -17.94
CA ASN A 40 5.11 11.14 -17.22
C ASN A 40 4.80 11.10 -15.71
N TYR A 41 4.60 9.92 -15.14
CA TYR A 41 4.30 9.78 -13.73
C TYR A 41 5.50 10.21 -12.87
N ASN A 42 5.31 11.22 -12.04
CA ASN A 42 6.37 11.79 -11.21
C ASN A 42 5.98 11.81 -9.73
N LEU A 43 6.92 11.42 -8.88
CA LEU A 43 6.86 11.55 -7.43
C LEU A 43 7.94 12.53 -6.96
N ARG A 44 7.73 13.18 -5.84
CA ARG A 44 8.69 14.12 -5.25
C ARG A 44 9.80 13.39 -4.48
N ASN A 45 9.41 12.41 -3.66
CA ASN A 45 10.31 11.71 -2.74
C ASN A 45 10.25 10.19 -2.93
N GLY A 46 9.18 9.68 -3.49
CA GLY A 46 8.93 8.25 -3.68
C GLY A 46 9.65 7.65 -4.88
N ILE A 47 9.45 6.36 -5.05
CA ILE A 47 9.97 5.56 -6.16
C ILE A 47 8.80 5.19 -7.06
N TYR A 48 8.90 5.49 -8.33
CA TYR A 48 7.99 4.98 -9.34
C TYR A 48 8.65 3.83 -10.10
N LEU A 49 7.97 2.70 -10.17
CA LEU A 49 8.38 1.55 -10.97
C LEU A 49 7.53 1.51 -12.24
N SER A 50 8.10 1.97 -13.32
CA SER A 50 7.46 1.92 -14.64
C SER A 50 7.28 0.48 -15.13
N PRO A 51 6.47 0.23 -16.17
CA PRO A 51 6.43 -1.08 -16.82
C PRO A 51 7.80 -1.56 -17.29
N GLU A 52 8.62 -0.68 -17.82
CA GLU A 52 9.98 -1.00 -18.27
C GLU A 52 10.89 -1.39 -17.10
N ASP A 53 10.83 -0.65 -15.97
CA ASP A 53 11.59 -0.98 -14.76
C ASP A 53 11.24 -2.37 -14.24
N GLN A 54 9.97 -2.74 -14.28
CA GLN A 54 9.47 -4.04 -13.82
C GLN A 54 9.94 -5.17 -14.75
N GLU A 55 9.90 -4.98 -16.06
CA GLU A 55 10.41 -5.96 -17.04
C GLU A 55 11.94 -6.11 -16.96
N ASN A 56 12.66 -5.02 -16.72
CA ASN A 56 14.11 -5.06 -16.51
C ASN A 56 14.50 -5.68 -15.17
N TYR A 57 13.64 -5.59 -14.15
CA TYR A 57 13.87 -6.20 -12.84
C TYR A 57 13.78 -7.73 -12.91
N ASP A 58 12.68 -8.24 -13.46
CA ASP A 58 12.44 -9.67 -13.65
C ASP A 58 11.37 -9.89 -14.73
N LYS A 59 11.83 -10.21 -15.93
CA LYS A 59 10.94 -10.39 -17.07
C LYS A 59 10.05 -11.63 -16.92
N ASP A 60 10.58 -12.73 -16.40
CA ASP A 60 9.84 -13.99 -16.26
C ASP A 60 8.71 -13.81 -15.23
N LEU A 61 8.99 -13.13 -14.11
CA LEU A 61 7.96 -12.76 -13.13
C LEU A 61 6.93 -11.80 -13.73
N SER A 62 7.38 -10.82 -14.52
CA SER A 62 6.51 -9.87 -15.19
C SER A 62 5.54 -10.57 -16.15
N ASP A 63 6.05 -11.52 -16.95
CA ASP A 63 5.25 -12.29 -17.88
C ASP A 63 4.27 -13.23 -17.14
N ALA A 64 4.70 -13.85 -16.04
CA ALA A 64 3.86 -14.72 -15.23
C ALA A 64 2.70 -13.97 -14.52
N ILE A 65 2.94 -12.76 -14.01
CA ILE A 65 1.92 -11.93 -13.37
C ILE A 65 0.95 -11.35 -14.42
N GLY A 66 1.47 -10.95 -15.57
CA GLY A 66 0.71 -10.23 -16.59
C GLY A 66 0.45 -8.78 -16.21
N TRP A 67 -0.42 -8.10 -17.01
CA TRP A 67 -0.70 -6.69 -16.90
C TRP A 67 -2.18 -6.42 -16.57
N ASN A 68 -2.50 -5.19 -16.18
CA ASN A 68 -3.83 -4.75 -15.77
C ASN A 68 -4.40 -5.56 -14.57
N CYS A 69 -3.54 -5.83 -13.60
CA CYS A 69 -3.91 -6.60 -12.41
C CYS A 69 -3.21 -6.05 -11.15
N ILE A 70 -3.87 -6.22 -10.00
CA ILE A 70 -3.35 -5.75 -8.71
C ILE A 70 -2.08 -6.49 -8.29
N GLN A 71 -1.83 -7.67 -8.81
CA GLN A 71 -0.65 -8.49 -8.52
C GLN A 71 0.66 -7.82 -8.95
N ARG A 72 0.61 -6.79 -9.81
CA ARG A 72 1.77 -5.93 -10.11
C ARG A 72 2.39 -5.33 -8.84
N ARG A 73 1.60 -5.19 -7.75
CA ARG A 73 2.06 -4.76 -6.42
C ARG A 73 3.25 -5.60 -5.91
N ASN A 74 3.39 -6.85 -6.35
CA ASN A 74 4.51 -7.72 -5.97
C ASN A 74 5.87 -7.12 -6.34
N PHE A 75 5.99 -6.38 -7.44
CA PHE A 75 7.22 -5.67 -7.76
C PHE A 75 7.58 -4.59 -6.72
N GLY A 76 6.58 -3.93 -6.16
CA GLY A 76 6.77 -2.99 -5.05
C GLY A 76 7.26 -3.70 -3.78
N LEU A 77 6.68 -4.88 -3.46
CA LEU A 77 7.11 -5.70 -2.32
C LEU A 77 8.57 -6.16 -2.49
N LEU A 78 8.94 -6.66 -3.67
CA LEU A 78 10.30 -7.05 -3.98
C LEU A 78 11.27 -5.87 -3.90
N LYS A 79 10.86 -4.69 -4.40
CA LYS A 79 11.66 -3.47 -4.31
C LYS A 79 11.88 -3.03 -2.87
N ALA A 80 10.84 -3.06 -2.03
CA ALA A 80 10.94 -2.73 -0.61
C ALA A 80 11.86 -3.72 0.12
N HIS A 81 11.75 -5.02 -0.17
CA HIS A 81 12.64 -6.04 0.37
C HIS A 81 14.10 -5.78 -0.03
N GLN A 82 14.36 -5.45 -1.30
CA GLN A 82 15.70 -5.09 -1.80
C GLN A 82 16.29 -3.86 -1.10
N LEU A 83 15.42 -2.99 -0.58
CA LEU A 83 15.78 -1.78 0.16
C LEU A 83 15.80 -1.98 1.68
N ASP A 84 15.85 -3.23 2.14
CA ASP A 84 15.89 -3.62 3.55
C ASP A 84 14.73 -3.00 4.37
N ALA A 85 13.50 -3.13 3.87
CA ALA A 85 12.31 -2.65 4.56
C ALA A 85 12.08 -3.42 5.87
N ASP A 86 11.95 -2.70 6.98
CA ASP A 86 11.53 -3.25 8.27
C ASP A 86 10.00 -3.37 8.35
N ILE A 87 9.30 -2.42 7.75
CA ILE A 87 7.82 -2.37 7.75
C ILE A 87 7.34 -2.00 6.35
N ILE A 88 6.36 -2.76 5.88
CA ILE A 88 5.68 -2.49 4.62
C ILE A 88 4.19 -2.31 4.89
N ALA A 89 3.63 -1.23 4.37
CA ALA A 89 2.20 -0.99 4.29
C ALA A 89 1.75 -1.05 2.83
N THR A 90 0.60 -1.64 2.57
CA THR A 90 -0.05 -1.61 1.26
C THR A 90 -1.30 -0.76 1.32
N ILE A 91 -1.52 0.06 0.32
CA ILE A 91 -2.66 0.96 0.20
C ILE A 91 -3.23 0.92 -1.21
N ASP A 92 -4.40 1.48 -1.41
CA ASP A 92 -4.94 1.81 -2.72
C ASP A 92 -4.64 3.28 -3.05
N ASP A 93 -4.56 3.63 -4.33
CA ASP A 93 -4.11 4.94 -4.81
C ASP A 93 -5.11 6.08 -4.59
N ASP A 94 -6.31 5.77 -4.09
CA ASP A 94 -7.39 6.71 -3.77
C ASP A 94 -7.69 6.87 -2.27
N ASN A 95 -7.04 6.09 -1.41
CA ASN A 95 -7.25 6.11 0.04
C ASN A 95 -6.48 7.26 0.70
N ILE A 96 -7.16 8.36 1.01
CA ILE A 96 -6.56 9.52 1.66
C ILE A 96 -6.19 9.20 3.12
N PRO A 97 -4.91 9.34 3.52
CA PRO A 97 -4.49 9.07 4.88
C PRO A 97 -5.03 10.10 5.87
N PHE A 98 -5.39 9.64 7.08
CA PHE A 98 -5.61 10.50 8.22
C PHE A 98 -4.29 11.09 8.74
N ASP A 99 -4.33 12.19 9.50
CA ASP A 99 -3.15 12.88 10.01
C ASP A 99 -2.27 12.03 10.95
N ASN A 100 -2.86 11.03 11.58
CA ASN A 100 -2.16 10.09 12.46
C ASN A 100 -1.83 8.74 11.79
N TRP A 101 -2.04 8.62 10.48
CA TRP A 101 -1.77 7.39 9.74
C TRP A 101 -0.32 6.94 9.92
N GLY A 102 -0.12 5.67 10.22
CA GLY A 102 1.21 5.07 10.37
C GLY A 102 1.97 5.45 11.65
N LYS A 103 1.38 6.23 12.59
CA LYS A 103 2.05 6.66 13.84
C LYS A 103 1.95 5.63 14.96
N ASN A 104 0.82 4.93 15.06
CA ASN A 104 0.55 3.99 16.16
C ASN A 104 0.60 2.53 15.67
N LEU A 105 1.74 2.13 15.13
CA LEU A 105 1.91 0.77 14.63
C LEU A 105 2.05 -0.23 15.76
N LEU A 106 1.35 -1.36 15.62
CA LEU A 106 1.41 -2.49 16.54
C LEU A 106 2.35 -3.60 16.05
N VAL A 107 3.10 -3.36 14.97
CA VAL A 107 4.03 -4.32 14.38
C VAL A 107 5.15 -4.63 15.37
N SER A 108 5.42 -5.92 15.56
CA SER A 108 6.45 -6.45 16.48
C SER A 108 6.29 -5.97 17.93
N LYS A 109 5.07 -5.75 18.38
CA LYS A 109 4.74 -5.40 19.77
C LYS A 109 3.84 -6.46 20.39
N ASN A 110 4.03 -6.68 21.68
CA ASN A 110 3.04 -7.40 22.48
C ASN A 110 1.93 -6.42 22.84
N VAL A 111 0.70 -6.75 22.49
CA VAL A 111 -0.49 -5.94 22.76
C VAL A 111 -1.60 -6.84 23.29
N ASP A 112 -2.39 -6.30 24.21
CA ASP A 112 -3.64 -6.93 24.63
C ASP A 112 -4.71 -6.64 23.57
N LEU A 113 -5.39 -7.69 23.10
CA LEU A 113 -6.44 -7.59 22.10
C LEU A 113 -7.76 -8.11 22.67
N ASP A 114 -8.84 -7.41 22.37
CA ASP A 114 -10.18 -7.94 22.57
C ASP A 114 -10.44 -9.03 21.52
N TYR A 115 -10.88 -10.19 21.99
CA TYR A 115 -11.25 -11.30 21.12
C TYR A 115 -12.76 -11.49 21.17
N TYR A 116 -13.38 -11.63 20.00
CA TYR A 116 -14.82 -11.79 19.86
C TYR A 116 -15.13 -13.09 19.14
N GLU A 117 -16.07 -13.86 19.68
CA GLU A 117 -16.61 -15.07 19.06
C GLU A 117 -18.12 -14.94 18.87
N THR A 118 -18.66 -15.70 17.93
CA THR A 118 -20.11 -15.82 17.72
C THR A 118 -20.45 -17.21 17.25
N ASP A 119 -21.59 -17.72 17.68
CA ASP A 119 -22.20 -18.94 17.15
C ASP A 119 -23.07 -18.67 15.90
N GLU A 120 -23.23 -17.41 15.52
CA GLU A 120 -23.97 -17.03 14.31
C GLU A 120 -23.18 -17.31 13.03
N ILE A 121 -23.90 -17.55 11.94
CA ILE A 121 -23.29 -17.84 10.62
C ILE A 121 -22.47 -16.64 10.10
N VAL A 122 -22.86 -15.42 10.49
CA VAL A 122 -22.21 -14.18 10.08
C VAL A 122 -21.93 -13.32 11.31
N PHE A 123 -20.69 -12.88 11.43
CA PHE A 123 -20.26 -11.92 12.43
C PHE A 123 -20.05 -10.54 11.78
N ASP A 124 -20.74 -9.53 12.26
CA ASP A 124 -20.50 -8.14 11.89
C ASP A 124 -19.47 -7.52 12.85
N PRO A 125 -18.19 -7.34 12.43
CA PRO A 125 -17.16 -6.79 13.29
C PRO A 125 -17.42 -5.35 13.71
N ILE A 126 -18.29 -4.62 13.00
CA ILE A 126 -18.62 -3.23 13.31
C ILE A 126 -19.55 -3.14 14.51
N SER A 127 -20.39 -4.15 14.71
CA SER A 127 -21.32 -4.19 15.85
C SER A 127 -20.63 -4.11 17.21
N VAL A 128 -19.35 -4.49 17.29
CA VAL A 128 -18.52 -4.47 18.50
C VAL A 128 -17.56 -3.29 18.58
N THR A 129 -17.56 -2.40 17.58
CA THR A 129 -16.73 -1.20 17.59
C THR A 129 -17.47 -0.02 18.19
N ASN A 130 -16.74 0.93 18.77
CA ASN A 130 -17.29 2.18 19.28
C ASN A 130 -17.60 3.22 18.20
N HIS A 131 -17.49 2.85 16.92
CA HIS A 131 -17.65 3.73 15.78
C HIS A 131 -18.94 3.44 15.02
N ASN A 132 -20.06 3.94 15.52
CA ASN A 132 -21.40 3.69 14.96
C ASN A 132 -21.66 4.34 13.59
N ASN A 133 -20.73 5.09 13.01
CA ASN A 133 -20.97 5.94 11.83
C ASN A 133 -19.98 5.73 10.67
N LEU A 134 -19.27 4.63 10.60
CA LEU A 134 -18.18 4.49 9.62
C LEU A 134 -18.57 3.83 8.30
N TRP A 135 -19.85 3.60 8.05
CA TRP A 135 -20.25 2.99 6.79
C TRP A 135 -20.94 3.98 5.87
N HIS A 136 -20.18 4.46 4.94
CA HIS A 136 -20.69 4.97 3.68
C HIS A 136 -20.05 4.15 2.55
N ARG A 137 -20.91 3.48 1.83
CA ARG A 137 -20.56 2.91 0.53
C ARG A 137 -20.55 4.01 -0.50
#